data_4b346eba768e09fa1ceced122c0dedec
#
_entry.id   4b346eba768e09fa1ceced122c0dedec
#
_cell.length_a   1.000
_cell.length_b   1.000
_cell.length_c   1.000
_cell.angle_alpha   90.00
_cell.angle_beta   90.00
_cell.angle_gamma   90.00
#
_symmetry.space_group_name_H-M   'P 1'
#
loop_
_entity.id
_entity.type
_entity.pdbx_description
1 polymer ?
#
loop_
_entity_poly.entity_id
_entity_poly.type
_entity_poly.pdbx_seq_one_letter_code
_entity_poly.pdbx_strand_id
1 'polypeptide(L)'
;MITWGDLDALICTSDEMACGCMMACHSAGIKVPNTVAIASLGGGVLSTVCSPALTTVEFPWHDIGVKAGKALLELLNDKPGEKFIEIPSVLKVRASTAA
;
A
#
# COMPACT_ATOMS: atom_id res chain seq x y z
N MET A 1 11.63 24.16 -5.60
CA MET A 1 10.57 23.19 -5.99
C MET A 1 11.22 21.85 -6.33
N ILE A 2 10.71 20.76 -5.76
CA ILE A 2 11.14 19.40 -6.12
C ILE A 2 10.43 19.00 -7.40
N THR A 3 11.19 18.51 -8.40
CA THR A 3 10.65 18.00 -9.65
C THR A 3 10.83 16.48 -9.71
N TRP A 4 10.16 15.82 -10.63
CA TRP A 4 10.29 14.37 -10.81
C TRP A 4 11.74 13.94 -11.07
N GLY A 5 12.55 14.78 -11.73
CA GLY A 5 13.97 14.52 -11.99
C GLY A 5 14.83 14.49 -10.73
N ASP A 6 14.32 15.02 -9.63
CA ASP A 6 15.05 15.06 -8.34
C ASP A 6 14.71 13.87 -7.44
N LEU A 7 13.78 12.98 -7.87
CA LEU A 7 13.32 11.86 -7.09
C LEU A 7 13.80 10.53 -7.67
N ASP A 8 14.28 9.66 -6.79
CA ASP A 8 14.61 8.27 -7.15
C ASP A 8 13.46 7.33 -6.85
N ALA A 9 12.67 7.63 -5.84
CA ALA A 9 11.54 6.80 -5.42
C ALA A 9 10.44 7.62 -4.78
N LEU A 10 9.22 7.10 -4.82
CA LEU A 10 8.04 7.68 -4.22
C LEU A 10 7.24 6.60 -3.50
N ILE A 11 6.86 6.86 -2.25
CA ILE A 11 5.97 5.99 -1.49
C ILE A 11 4.65 6.71 -1.30
N CYS A 12 3.56 6.10 -1.76
CA CYS A 12 2.22 6.61 -1.62
C CYS A 12 1.48 5.89 -0.48
N THR A 13 0.63 6.60 0.23
CA THR A 13 -0.10 6.04 1.37
C THR A 13 -1.29 5.18 0.98
N SER A 14 -1.63 5.12 -0.31
CA SER A 14 -2.66 4.21 -0.84
C SER A 14 -2.31 3.75 -2.24
N ASP A 15 -2.89 2.62 -2.65
CA ASP A 15 -2.71 2.08 -4.00
C ASP A 15 -3.30 3.03 -5.06
N GLU A 16 -4.40 3.69 -4.74
CA GLU A 16 -5.07 4.65 -5.62
C GLU A 16 -4.16 5.86 -5.91
N MET A 17 -3.51 6.39 -4.89
CA MET A 17 -2.55 7.48 -5.06
C MET A 17 -1.38 7.04 -5.93
N ALA A 18 -0.85 5.85 -5.68
CA ALA A 18 0.27 5.31 -6.45
C ALA A 18 -0.11 5.11 -7.91
N CYS A 19 -1.31 4.59 -8.16
CA CYS A 19 -1.82 4.41 -9.52
C CYS A 19 -1.94 5.75 -10.25
N GLY A 20 -2.46 6.77 -9.60
CA GLY A 20 -2.53 8.13 -10.13
C GLY A 20 -1.15 8.69 -10.47
N CYS A 21 -0.17 8.48 -9.59
CA CYS A 21 1.22 8.86 -9.83
C CYS A 21 1.81 8.16 -11.05
N MET A 22 1.58 6.85 -11.18
CA MET A 22 2.06 6.09 -12.33
C MET A 22 1.43 6.55 -13.65
N MET A 23 0.14 6.88 -13.62
CA MET A 23 -0.54 7.45 -14.79
C MET A 23 0.07 8.80 -15.21
N ALA A 24 0.34 9.66 -14.22
CA ALA A 24 1.00 10.94 -14.46
C ALA A 24 2.41 10.77 -15.02
N CYS A 25 3.18 9.83 -14.48
CA CYS A 25 4.51 9.48 -14.97
C CYS A 25 4.44 9.01 -16.43
N HIS A 26 3.51 8.13 -16.72
CA HIS A 26 3.32 7.62 -18.08
C HIS A 26 3.02 8.77 -19.06
N SER A 27 2.11 9.65 -18.72
CA SER A 27 1.73 10.81 -19.54
C SER A 27 2.90 11.78 -19.75
N ALA A 28 3.80 11.89 -18.79
CA ALA A 28 4.97 12.75 -18.87
C ALA A 28 6.21 12.07 -19.47
N GLY A 29 6.11 10.81 -19.88
CA GLY A 29 7.23 10.06 -20.42
C GLY A 29 8.25 9.63 -19.35
N ILE A 30 7.88 9.66 -18.08
CA ILE A 30 8.74 9.24 -16.96
C ILE A 30 8.59 7.74 -16.77
N LYS A 31 9.70 7.01 -16.82
CA LYS A 31 9.69 5.55 -16.72
C LYS A 31 9.68 5.09 -15.27
N VAL A 32 8.76 4.16 -14.95
CA VAL A 32 8.67 3.48 -13.67
C VAL A 32 9.04 2.01 -13.90
N PRO A 33 10.04 1.44 -13.22
CA PRO A 33 10.83 1.99 -12.11
C PRO A 33 12.13 2.69 -12.53
N ASN A 34 12.49 2.72 -13.81
CA ASN A 34 13.83 3.09 -14.24
C ASN A 34 14.22 4.53 -13.88
N THR A 35 13.30 5.48 -13.99
CA THR A 35 13.53 6.87 -13.60
C THR A 35 13.11 7.10 -12.15
N VAL A 36 11.93 6.62 -11.79
CA VAL A 36 11.42 6.71 -10.43
C VAL A 36 10.73 5.40 -10.04
N ALA A 37 11.09 4.85 -8.89
CA ALA A 37 10.40 3.69 -8.33
C ALA A 37 9.18 4.16 -7.54
N ILE A 38 8.08 3.42 -7.62
CA ILE A 38 6.84 3.76 -6.90
C ILE A 38 6.38 2.57 -6.08
N ALA A 39 6.07 2.82 -4.83
CA ALA A 39 5.51 1.84 -3.90
C ALA A 39 4.31 2.42 -3.17
N SER A 40 3.50 1.57 -2.56
CA SER A 40 2.32 1.98 -1.83
C SER A 40 2.07 1.16 -0.57
N LEU A 41 1.04 1.55 0.16
CA LEU A 41 0.49 0.83 1.30
C LEU A 41 -0.96 0.47 1.00
N GLY A 42 -1.34 -0.78 1.27
CA GLY A 42 -2.73 -1.21 1.11
C GLY A 42 -2.87 -2.65 0.65
N GLY A 43 -2.40 -2.96 -0.54
CA GLY A 43 -2.45 -4.32 -1.10
C GLY A 43 -3.79 -4.71 -1.69
N GLY A 44 -4.56 -3.73 -2.19
CA GLY A 44 -5.82 -3.99 -2.87
C GLY A 44 -5.64 -4.54 -4.28
N VAL A 45 -6.76 -4.84 -4.93
CA VAL A 45 -6.78 -5.37 -6.31
C VAL A 45 -6.03 -4.45 -7.28
N LEU A 46 -6.13 -3.15 -7.09
CA LEU A 46 -5.50 -2.16 -7.95
C LEU A 46 -3.98 -2.36 -8.06
N SER A 47 -3.34 -2.84 -6.97
CA SER A 47 -1.89 -3.09 -6.97
C SER A 47 -1.46 -4.17 -7.95
N THR A 48 -2.35 -5.10 -8.28
CA THR A 48 -2.06 -6.21 -9.22
C THR A 48 -2.38 -5.87 -10.67
N VAL A 49 -3.29 -4.93 -10.91
CA VAL A 49 -3.77 -4.59 -12.27
C VAL A 49 -3.11 -3.34 -12.85
N CYS A 50 -2.38 -2.57 -12.03
CA CYS A 50 -1.59 -1.44 -12.52
C CYS A 50 -0.50 -1.91 -13.50
N SER A 51 -0.06 -1.02 -14.37
CA SER A 51 1.06 -1.28 -15.28
C SER A 51 2.13 -0.17 -15.13
N PRO A 52 3.30 -0.49 -14.59
CA PRO A 52 3.73 -1.77 -14.04
C PRO A 52 2.97 -2.17 -12.76
N ALA A 53 2.94 -3.47 -12.46
CA ALA A 53 2.31 -3.96 -11.22
C ALA A 53 2.97 -3.33 -9.99
N LEU A 54 2.18 -2.97 -9.00
CA LEU A 54 2.58 -2.08 -7.91
C LEU A 54 3.15 -2.85 -6.72
N THR A 55 4.38 -2.50 -6.34
CA THR A 55 4.95 -2.90 -5.05
C THR A 55 4.16 -2.24 -3.94
N THR A 56 3.67 -3.04 -3.01
CA THR A 56 2.81 -2.54 -1.92
C THR A 56 3.00 -3.35 -0.64
N VAL A 57 2.75 -2.70 0.49
CA VAL A 57 2.59 -3.40 1.75
C VAL A 57 1.12 -3.84 1.84
N GLU A 58 0.90 -5.14 1.82
CA GLU A 58 -0.44 -5.74 1.89
C GLU A 58 -0.86 -5.89 3.33
N PHE A 59 -1.92 -5.17 3.71
CA PHE A 59 -2.50 -5.28 5.04
C PHE A 59 -3.55 -6.41 5.05
N PRO A 60 -3.60 -7.22 6.10
CA PRO A 60 -4.59 -8.30 6.23
C PRO A 60 -5.94 -7.74 6.68
N TRP A 61 -6.62 -7.01 5.81
CA TRP A 61 -7.86 -6.28 6.12
C TRP A 61 -8.96 -7.16 6.73
N HIS A 62 -9.13 -8.38 6.22
CA HIS A 62 -10.12 -9.32 6.75
C HIS A 62 -9.80 -9.68 8.21
N ASP A 63 -8.55 -10.07 8.49
CA ASP A 63 -8.12 -10.45 9.83
C ASP A 63 -8.19 -9.27 10.80
N ILE A 64 -7.85 -8.07 10.33
CA ILE A 64 -7.98 -6.83 11.13
C ILE A 64 -9.44 -6.64 11.52
N GLY A 65 -10.37 -6.77 10.58
CA GLY A 65 -11.80 -6.64 10.83
C GLY A 65 -12.32 -7.69 11.80
N VAL A 66 -11.94 -8.96 11.62
CA VAL A 66 -12.36 -10.05 12.50
C VAL A 66 -11.87 -9.82 13.94
N LYS A 67 -10.60 -9.48 14.11
CA LYS A 67 -10.02 -9.25 15.45
C LYS A 67 -10.59 -8.01 16.12
N ALA A 68 -10.80 -6.94 15.36
CA ALA A 68 -11.44 -5.73 15.87
C ALA A 68 -12.87 -5.99 16.31
N GLY A 69 -13.65 -6.75 15.53
CA GLY A 69 -15.02 -7.13 15.88
C GLY A 69 -15.08 -7.98 17.13
N LYS A 70 -14.19 -8.97 17.27
CA LYS A 70 -14.10 -9.81 18.47
C LYS A 70 -13.75 -8.99 19.70
N ALA A 71 -12.78 -8.08 19.58
CA ALA A 71 -12.38 -7.20 20.69
C ALA A 71 -13.56 -6.32 21.13
N LEU A 72 -14.34 -5.79 20.21
CA LEU A 72 -15.53 -4.99 20.51
C LEU A 72 -16.57 -5.82 21.25
N LEU A 73 -16.85 -7.05 20.80
CA LEU A 73 -17.80 -7.94 21.47
C LEU A 73 -17.38 -8.28 22.89
N GLU A 74 -16.09 -8.51 23.13
CA GLU A 74 -15.55 -8.73 24.47
C GLU A 74 -15.80 -7.53 25.37
N LEU A 75 -15.53 -6.30 24.89
CA LEU A 75 -15.79 -5.08 25.63
C LEU A 75 -17.27 -4.90 25.97
N LEU A 76 -18.18 -5.22 25.02
CA LEU A 76 -19.63 -5.14 25.23
C LEU A 76 -20.14 -6.16 26.23
N ASN A 77 -19.42 -7.26 26.42
CA ASN A 77 -19.75 -8.31 27.38
C ASN A 77 -18.95 -8.21 28.69
N ASP A 78 -18.40 -7.04 28.98
CA ASP A 78 -17.61 -6.75 30.19
C ASP A 78 -16.43 -7.70 30.40
N LYS A 79 -15.86 -8.23 29.31
CA LYS A 79 -14.67 -9.07 29.37
C LYS A 79 -13.42 -8.20 29.19
N PRO A 80 -12.32 -8.52 29.90
CA PRO A 80 -11.06 -7.84 29.66
C PRO A 80 -10.54 -8.21 28.26
N GLY A 81 -10.39 -7.21 27.39
CA GLY A 81 -9.82 -7.39 26.06
C GLY A 81 -8.39 -6.86 25.98
N GLU A 82 -7.69 -7.23 24.93
CA GLU A 82 -6.38 -6.67 24.65
C GLU A 82 -6.54 -5.20 24.20
N LYS A 83 -5.73 -4.30 24.76
CA LYS A 83 -5.73 -2.89 24.38
C LYS A 83 -5.03 -2.62 23.06
N PHE A 84 -4.16 -3.53 22.66
CA PHE A 84 -3.36 -3.42 21.45
C PHE A 84 -3.22 -4.80 20.82
N ILE A 85 -3.63 -4.90 19.55
CA ILE A 85 -3.54 -6.15 18.79
C ILE A 85 -2.70 -5.85 17.56
N GLU A 86 -1.55 -6.51 17.44
CA GLU A 86 -0.66 -6.38 16.30
C GLU A 86 -0.92 -7.49 15.30
N ILE A 87 -1.14 -7.13 14.04
CA ILE A 87 -1.37 -8.07 12.95
C ILE A 87 -0.33 -7.79 11.88
N PRO A 88 0.52 -8.77 11.51
CA PRO A 88 1.59 -8.53 10.56
C PRO A 88 1.07 -8.23 9.16
N SER A 89 1.70 -7.28 8.49
CA SER A 89 1.51 -6.99 7.08
C SER A 89 2.62 -7.66 6.25
N VAL A 90 2.44 -7.75 4.93
CA VAL A 90 3.37 -8.41 4.02
C VAL A 90 3.77 -7.47 2.90
N LEU A 91 5.07 -7.31 2.67
CA LEU A 91 5.58 -6.57 1.53
C LEU A 91 5.50 -7.45 0.28
N LYS A 92 4.79 -6.97 -0.74
CA LYS A 92 4.70 -7.58 -2.06
C LYS A 92 5.53 -6.78 -3.05
N VAL A 93 6.69 -7.28 -3.40
CA VAL A 93 7.59 -6.64 -4.37
C VAL A 93 7.11 -6.99 -5.78
N ARG A 94 6.86 -5.95 -6.58
CA ARG A 94 6.40 -6.08 -7.98
C ARG A 94 7.21 -5.17 -8.90
N ALA A 95 6.79 -5.06 -10.15
CA ALA A 95 7.56 -4.39 -11.19
C ALA A 95 7.75 -2.88 -10.97
N SER A 96 6.89 -2.21 -10.20
CA SER A 96 7.01 -0.76 -9.99
C SER A 96 8.27 -0.33 -9.21
N THR A 97 8.95 -1.28 -8.55
CA THR A 97 10.22 -1.03 -7.85
C THR A 97 11.34 -1.95 -8.32
N ALA A 98 11.06 -2.96 -9.12
CA ALA A 98 12.03 -3.93 -9.60
C ALA A 98 12.32 -3.69 -11.08
N ALA A 99 13.52 -3.27 -11.38
CA ALA A 99 13.98 -3.09 -12.74
C ALA A 99 14.19 -4.43 -13.46
#